data_5ced902e1a097bef448042b508c97ab8
#
_entry.id   5ced902e1a097bef448042b508c97ab8
#
_cell.length_a   1.000
_cell.length_b   1.000
_cell.length_c   1.000
_cell.angle_alpha   90.00
_cell.angle_beta   90.00
_cell.angle_gamma   90.00
#
_symmetry.space_group_name_H-M   'P 1'
#
loop_
_entity.id
_entity.type
_entity.pdbx_description
1 polymer ?
#
loop_
_entity_poly.entity_id
_entity_poly.type
_entity_poly.pdbx_seq_one_letter_code
_entity_poly.pdbx_strand_id
1 'polypeptide(L)'
;MGGGAKASARMTPPHLPNPVDYAVPAFVLLIFLEMLWARRHAPEKYEPKDTLASLAFGLGSTVAGAITAGAVLAMSLWVYQYRLATIPFAWWAWIACFVLDDFAYYVFHRTAHRVRWFWASHVNHHSSQHYNLSTALRQSWTGFIALGFLFRLPLMLAGFHPAMVFFVGGLNLIYQFWIHTEAIQRFPPWFEAVMNTPSHHRVHHATNPRYLDRNYAGVFIIWDRMFGTFTPEVEEEPIRYGIVKQLGSFNLLWSVFHEWVGIARDVWSAPFGHKLGYMWRPPGWTHDGSRDTSDTIRERWQENQAWKSSTSSSSAEAPGAVQPLAD
;
A
#
# COMPACT_ATOMS: atom_id res chain seq x y z
N MET A 1 -59.27 12.62 -1.43
CA MET A 1 -57.85 13.00 -1.32
C MET A 1 -57.06 11.78 -0.90
N GLY A 2 -56.53 11.05 -1.88
CA GLY A 2 -55.78 9.83 -1.65
C GLY A 2 -54.32 10.11 -1.69
N GLY A 3 -53.68 10.25 -0.53
CA GLY A 3 -52.24 10.33 -0.40
C GLY A 3 -51.64 8.96 -0.60
N GLY A 4 -51.18 8.67 -1.83
CA GLY A 4 -50.42 7.48 -2.12
C GLY A 4 -49.06 7.52 -1.43
N ALA A 5 -48.91 6.86 -0.29
CA ALA A 5 -47.63 6.50 0.28
C ALA A 5 -46.93 5.57 -0.74
N LYS A 6 -45.99 6.10 -1.52
CA LYS A 6 -45.08 5.29 -2.30
C LYS A 6 -44.33 4.43 -1.30
N ALA A 7 -44.71 3.15 -1.21
CA ALA A 7 -43.96 2.15 -0.48
C ALA A 7 -42.54 2.16 -1.04
N SER A 8 -41.59 2.69 -0.27
CA SER A 8 -40.17 2.49 -0.49
C SER A 8 -39.94 0.98 -0.50
N ALA A 9 -39.83 0.39 -1.68
CA ALA A 9 -39.43 -0.98 -1.82
C ALA A 9 -38.10 -1.10 -1.07
N ARG A 10 -38.14 -1.72 0.12
CA ARG A 10 -36.92 -2.12 0.82
C ARG A 10 -36.21 -3.10 -0.09
N MET A 11 -35.24 -2.60 -0.86
CA MET A 11 -34.37 -3.48 -1.63
C MET A 11 -33.61 -4.33 -0.61
N THR A 12 -34.00 -5.60 -0.50
CA THR A 12 -33.19 -6.58 0.24
C THR A 12 -31.83 -6.64 -0.46
N PRO A 13 -30.74 -6.35 0.25
CA PRO A 13 -29.43 -6.45 -0.36
C PRO A 13 -29.21 -7.89 -0.83
N PRO A 14 -28.62 -8.10 -2.03
CA PRO A 14 -28.28 -9.44 -2.47
C PRO A 14 -27.31 -10.07 -1.45
N HIS A 15 -27.42 -11.38 -1.25
CA HIS A 15 -26.42 -12.12 -0.50
C HIS A 15 -25.14 -12.16 -1.34
N LEU A 16 -24.17 -11.33 -0.98
CA LEU A 16 -22.88 -11.23 -1.66
C LEU A 16 -21.83 -11.95 -0.82
N PRO A 17 -21.28 -13.06 -1.31
CA PRO A 17 -20.16 -13.72 -0.65
C PRO A 17 -18.92 -12.83 -0.73
N ASN A 18 -17.95 -13.01 0.18
CA ASN A 18 -16.67 -12.37 0.07
C ASN A 18 -15.90 -12.93 -1.14
N PRO A 19 -15.58 -12.14 -2.17
CA PRO A 19 -14.92 -12.66 -3.38
C PRO A 19 -13.51 -13.18 -3.12
N VAL A 20 -12.82 -12.68 -2.07
CA VAL A 20 -11.49 -13.14 -1.69
C VAL A 20 -11.50 -14.61 -1.26
N ASP A 21 -12.54 -15.07 -0.57
CA ASP A 21 -12.62 -16.46 -0.10
C ASP A 21 -12.61 -17.44 -1.28
N TYR A 22 -13.22 -17.06 -2.41
CA TYR A 22 -13.19 -17.84 -3.64
C TYR A 22 -11.88 -17.73 -4.42
N ALA A 23 -11.12 -16.66 -4.22
CA ALA A 23 -9.82 -16.46 -4.86
C ALA A 23 -8.67 -17.18 -4.15
N VAL A 24 -8.81 -17.53 -2.86
CA VAL A 24 -7.75 -18.18 -2.07
C VAL A 24 -7.16 -19.42 -2.73
N PRO A 25 -7.93 -20.38 -3.29
CA PRO A 25 -7.35 -21.54 -3.98
C PRO A 25 -6.47 -21.14 -5.18
N ALA A 26 -6.89 -20.11 -5.94
CA ALA A 26 -6.10 -19.58 -7.05
C ALA A 26 -4.81 -18.89 -6.54
N PHE A 27 -4.87 -18.16 -5.44
CA PHE A 27 -3.70 -17.55 -4.83
C PHE A 27 -2.66 -18.61 -4.42
N VAL A 28 -3.10 -19.68 -3.75
CA VAL A 28 -2.21 -20.78 -3.34
C VAL A 28 -1.58 -21.45 -4.57
N LEU A 29 -2.38 -21.71 -5.61
CA LEU A 29 -1.88 -22.29 -6.86
C LEU A 29 -0.86 -21.37 -7.55
N LEU A 30 -1.13 -20.08 -7.65
CA LEU A 30 -0.24 -19.13 -8.31
C LEU A 30 1.07 -18.94 -7.53
N ILE A 31 1.05 -18.88 -6.20
CA ILE A 31 2.26 -18.86 -5.36
C ILE A 31 3.08 -20.13 -5.63
N PHE A 32 2.44 -21.30 -5.65
CA PHE A 32 3.14 -22.56 -5.92
C PHE A 32 3.78 -22.58 -7.31
N LEU A 33 3.06 -22.13 -8.33
CA LEU A 33 3.58 -22.05 -9.70
C LEU A 33 4.75 -21.06 -9.82
N GLU A 34 4.64 -19.90 -9.16
CA GLU A 34 5.75 -18.93 -9.12
C GLU A 34 6.97 -19.49 -8.37
N MET A 35 6.78 -20.19 -7.26
CA MET A 35 7.86 -20.88 -6.54
C MET A 35 8.58 -21.91 -7.42
N LEU A 36 7.82 -22.72 -8.21
CA LEU A 36 8.41 -23.67 -9.13
C LEU A 36 9.20 -22.99 -10.25
N TRP A 37 8.67 -21.88 -10.77
CA TRP A 37 9.35 -21.06 -11.78
C TRP A 37 10.62 -20.44 -11.18
N ALA A 38 10.52 -19.79 -10.02
CA ALA A 38 11.63 -19.14 -9.34
C ALA A 38 12.75 -20.14 -8.99
N ARG A 39 12.41 -21.35 -8.55
CA ARG A 39 13.42 -22.39 -8.26
C ARG A 39 14.35 -22.68 -9.44
N ARG A 40 13.89 -22.46 -10.67
CA ARG A 40 14.69 -22.72 -11.89
C ARG A 40 15.36 -21.47 -12.46
N HIS A 41 14.79 -20.28 -12.27
CA HIS A 41 15.18 -19.08 -13.00
C HIS A 41 15.71 -17.96 -12.09
N ALA A 42 15.30 -17.93 -10.80
CA ALA A 42 15.60 -16.86 -9.85
C ALA A 42 15.43 -17.36 -8.41
N PRO A 43 16.24 -18.34 -7.96
CA PRO A 43 16.05 -19.00 -6.66
C PRO A 43 16.18 -18.03 -5.48
N GLU A 44 16.88 -16.92 -5.63
CA GLU A 44 17.04 -15.87 -4.63
C GLU A 44 15.75 -15.09 -4.34
N LYS A 45 14.71 -15.20 -5.18
CA LYS A 45 13.43 -14.50 -5.00
C LYS A 45 12.56 -15.08 -3.87
N TYR A 46 12.83 -16.33 -3.48
CA TYR A 46 12.09 -17.02 -2.43
C TYR A 46 13.01 -17.47 -1.29
N GLU A 47 12.90 -16.80 -0.15
CA GLU A 47 13.50 -17.25 1.10
C GLU A 47 12.44 -17.98 1.94
N PRO A 48 12.66 -19.25 2.35
CA PRO A 48 11.63 -20.07 2.99
C PRO A 48 11.05 -19.47 4.27
N LYS A 49 11.88 -18.85 5.12
CA LYS A 49 11.39 -18.25 6.38
C LYS A 49 10.55 -17.01 6.12
N ASP A 50 10.92 -16.20 5.12
CA ASP A 50 10.16 -15.02 4.71
C ASP A 50 8.81 -15.41 4.09
N THR A 51 8.82 -16.43 3.23
CA THR A 51 7.60 -16.99 2.64
C THR A 51 6.67 -17.54 3.72
N LEU A 52 7.19 -18.35 4.66
CA LEU A 52 6.39 -18.88 5.77
C LEU A 52 5.83 -17.75 6.66
N ALA A 53 6.62 -16.71 6.92
CA ALA A 53 6.15 -15.54 7.65
C ALA A 53 5.01 -14.84 6.89
N SER A 54 5.12 -14.67 5.58
CA SER A 54 4.08 -14.06 4.74
C SER A 54 2.76 -14.85 4.79
N LEU A 55 2.82 -16.18 4.68
CA LEU A 55 1.66 -17.06 4.82
C LEU A 55 1.04 -16.96 6.23
N ALA A 56 1.87 -16.95 7.28
CA ALA A 56 1.41 -16.83 8.67
C ALA A 56 0.76 -15.44 8.92
N PHE A 57 1.29 -14.36 8.32
CA PHE A 57 0.65 -13.05 8.36
C PHE A 57 -0.73 -13.07 7.69
N GLY A 58 -0.87 -13.72 6.54
CA GLY A 58 -2.14 -13.89 5.85
C GLY A 58 -3.17 -14.62 6.71
N LEU A 59 -2.79 -15.76 7.29
CA LEU A 59 -3.66 -16.52 8.20
C LEU A 59 -4.07 -15.70 9.42
N GLY A 60 -3.12 -15.05 10.08
CA GLY A 60 -3.39 -14.21 11.25
C GLY A 60 -4.26 -13.01 10.93
N SER A 61 -4.10 -12.39 9.75
CA SER A 61 -4.96 -11.30 9.31
C SER A 61 -6.41 -11.75 9.05
N THR A 62 -6.59 -12.97 8.52
CA THR A 62 -7.92 -13.56 8.35
C THR A 62 -8.61 -13.77 9.70
N VAL A 63 -7.88 -14.30 10.70
CA VAL A 63 -8.40 -14.46 12.07
C VAL A 63 -8.73 -13.10 12.70
N ALA A 64 -7.83 -12.12 12.61
CA ALA A 64 -8.07 -10.77 13.13
C ALA A 64 -9.27 -10.09 12.44
N GLY A 65 -9.38 -10.26 11.13
CA GLY A 65 -10.52 -9.79 10.35
C GLY A 65 -11.84 -10.41 10.80
N ALA A 66 -11.87 -11.74 10.99
CA ALA A 66 -13.06 -12.45 11.47
C ALA A 66 -13.52 -11.96 12.87
N ILE A 67 -12.56 -11.73 13.79
CA ILE A 67 -12.85 -11.21 15.14
C ILE A 67 -13.48 -9.81 15.07
N THR A 68 -13.03 -8.96 14.16
CA THR A 68 -13.43 -7.55 14.09
C THR A 68 -14.56 -7.28 13.10
N ALA A 69 -14.91 -8.27 12.24
CA ALA A 69 -15.90 -8.13 11.16
C ALA A 69 -17.25 -7.60 11.65
N GLY A 70 -17.75 -8.11 12.78
CA GLY A 70 -19.03 -7.67 13.36
C GLY A 70 -19.04 -6.19 13.73
N ALA A 71 -17.96 -5.70 14.33
CA ALA A 71 -17.83 -4.29 14.72
C ALA A 71 -17.73 -3.37 13.48
N VAL A 72 -16.94 -3.78 12.47
CA VAL A 72 -16.82 -3.04 11.20
C VAL A 72 -18.16 -2.99 10.48
N LEU A 73 -18.88 -4.12 10.41
CA LEU A 73 -20.20 -4.17 9.77
C LEU A 73 -21.21 -3.30 10.53
N ALA A 74 -21.26 -3.38 11.86
CA ALA A 74 -22.17 -2.57 12.68
C ALA A 74 -21.93 -1.07 12.48
N MET A 75 -20.66 -0.62 12.49
CA MET A 75 -20.31 0.77 12.22
C MET A 75 -20.69 1.18 10.79
N SER A 76 -20.47 0.32 9.81
CA SER A 76 -20.80 0.56 8.41
C SER A 76 -22.32 0.70 8.21
N LEU A 77 -23.11 -0.17 8.82
CA LEU A 77 -24.57 -0.10 8.78
C LEU A 77 -25.10 1.12 9.54
N TRP A 78 -24.46 1.47 10.65
CA TRP A 78 -24.83 2.68 11.41
C TRP A 78 -24.59 3.94 10.58
N VAL A 79 -23.43 4.10 9.93
CA VAL A 79 -23.15 5.24 9.03
C VAL A 79 -24.12 5.24 7.83
N TYR A 80 -24.41 4.08 7.27
CA TYR A 80 -25.34 3.95 6.14
C TYR A 80 -26.77 4.41 6.47
N GLN A 81 -27.20 4.42 7.74
CA GLN A 81 -28.48 4.99 8.15
C GLN A 81 -28.58 6.49 7.84
N TYR A 82 -27.44 7.19 7.86
CA TYR A 82 -27.34 8.63 7.59
C TYR A 82 -26.96 8.95 6.14
N ARG A 83 -27.12 7.99 5.23
CA ARG A 83 -26.77 8.16 3.81
C ARG A 83 -27.52 9.32 3.17
N LEU A 84 -26.81 10.05 2.31
CA LEU A 84 -27.34 11.19 1.57
C LEU A 84 -28.31 10.78 0.45
N ALA A 85 -28.10 9.57 -0.12
CA ALA A 85 -28.94 8.98 -1.16
C ALA A 85 -29.07 7.46 -0.94
N THR A 86 -29.97 6.81 -1.66
CA THR A 86 -30.01 5.35 -1.75
C THR A 86 -29.63 4.94 -3.17
N ILE A 87 -28.40 4.44 -3.31
CA ILE A 87 -27.88 4.01 -4.61
C ILE A 87 -28.34 2.57 -4.88
N PRO A 88 -28.97 2.30 -6.02
CA PRO A 88 -29.48 0.97 -6.34
C PRO A 88 -28.36 0.00 -6.69
N PHE A 89 -28.65 -1.32 -6.63
CA PHE A 89 -27.74 -2.38 -7.14
C PHE A 89 -27.80 -2.48 -8.68
N ALA A 90 -27.60 -1.34 -9.37
CA ALA A 90 -27.58 -1.26 -10.83
C ALA A 90 -26.13 -1.43 -11.36
N TRP A 91 -25.98 -1.87 -12.61
CA TRP A 91 -24.67 -2.10 -13.21
C TRP A 91 -23.70 -0.89 -13.12
N TRP A 92 -24.20 0.32 -13.38
CA TRP A 92 -23.42 1.56 -13.27
C TRP A 92 -22.96 1.85 -11.84
N ALA A 93 -23.79 1.50 -10.85
CA ALA A 93 -23.48 1.71 -9.43
C ALA A 93 -22.32 0.81 -8.97
N TRP A 94 -22.23 -0.40 -9.52
CA TRP A 94 -21.08 -1.30 -9.28
C TRP A 94 -19.77 -0.71 -9.83
N ILE A 95 -19.80 -0.19 -11.05
CA ILE A 95 -18.62 0.47 -11.66
C ILE A 95 -18.23 1.70 -10.85
N ALA A 96 -19.21 2.57 -10.53
CA ALA A 96 -18.96 3.77 -9.72
C ALA A 96 -18.41 3.42 -8.33
N CYS A 97 -19.00 2.42 -7.65
CA CYS A 97 -18.53 1.95 -6.36
C CYS A 97 -17.09 1.43 -6.44
N PHE A 98 -16.76 0.64 -7.47
CA PHE A 98 -15.40 0.10 -7.65
C PHE A 98 -14.36 1.21 -7.85
N VAL A 99 -14.66 2.18 -8.70
CA VAL A 99 -13.75 3.33 -8.95
C VAL A 99 -13.56 4.17 -7.69
N LEU A 100 -14.65 4.42 -6.95
CA LEU A 100 -14.60 5.21 -5.71
C LEU A 100 -13.95 4.43 -4.55
N ASP A 101 -14.13 3.10 -4.47
CA ASP A 101 -13.42 2.26 -3.50
C ASP A 101 -11.92 2.24 -3.76
N ASP A 102 -11.52 2.17 -5.04
CA ASP A 102 -10.10 2.23 -5.41
C ASP A 102 -9.49 3.61 -5.10
N PHE A 103 -10.23 4.69 -5.31
CA PHE A 103 -9.83 6.02 -4.84
C PHE A 103 -9.71 6.09 -3.32
N ALA A 104 -10.68 5.56 -2.58
CA ALA A 104 -10.63 5.50 -1.12
C ALA A 104 -9.45 4.65 -0.63
N TYR A 105 -9.12 3.56 -1.33
CA TYR A 105 -7.92 2.76 -1.09
C TYR A 105 -6.65 3.58 -1.32
N TYR A 106 -6.53 4.33 -2.42
CA TYR A 106 -5.39 5.22 -2.68
C TYR A 106 -5.19 6.22 -1.53
N VAL A 107 -6.27 6.87 -1.08
CA VAL A 107 -6.21 7.83 0.03
C VAL A 107 -5.77 7.14 1.33
N PHE A 108 -6.35 5.99 1.65
CA PHE A 108 -5.93 5.15 2.79
C PHE A 108 -4.46 4.78 2.70
N HIS A 109 -4.03 4.24 1.57
CA HIS A 109 -2.69 3.70 1.37
C HIS A 109 -1.62 4.81 1.46
N ARG A 110 -1.87 5.95 0.80
CA ARG A 110 -1.03 7.15 0.95
C ARG A 110 -0.96 7.62 2.41
N THR A 111 -2.09 7.63 3.11
CA THR A 111 -2.15 8.00 4.53
C THR A 111 -1.37 7.01 5.39
N ALA A 112 -1.45 5.70 5.06
CA ALA A 112 -0.70 4.66 5.78
C ALA A 112 0.82 4.84 5.68
N HIS A 113 1.32 5.44 4.62
CA HIS A 113 2.73 5.79 4.49
C HIS A 113 3.11 7.15 5.11
N ARG A 114 2.16 8.08 5.21
CA ARG A 114 2.42 9.47 5.62
C ARG A 114 2.05 9.77 7.06
N VAL A 115 1.36 8.85 7.75
CA VAL A 115 0.93 9.00 9.13
C VAL A 115 1.34 7.77 9.92
N ARG A 116 2.18 7.94 10.93
CA ARG A 116 2.81 6.84 11.67
C ARG A 116 1.81 5.89 12.33
N TRP A 117 0.66 6.37 12.78
CA TRP A 117 -0.40 5.54 13.33
C TRP A 117 -0.89 4.48 12.34
N PHE A 118 -1.16 4.87 11.10
CA PHE A 118 -1.59 3.94 10.04
C PHE A 118 -0.42 3.09 9.53
N TRP A 119 0.79 3.67 9.48
CA TRP A 119 2.02 2.94 9.14
C TRP A 119 2.27 1.77 10.07
N ALA A 120 2.02 1.92 11.37
CA ALA A 120 2.22 0.86 12.36
C ALA A 120 1.42 -0.41 12.07
N SER A 121 0.31 -0.29 11.35
CA SER A 121 -0.44 -1.42 10.81
C SER A 121 0.08 -1.89 9.44
N HIS A 122 0.61 -0.98 8.61
CA HIS A 122 0.99 -1.26 7.23
C HIS A 122 2.45 -1.72 7.08
N VAL A 123 3.32 -1.35 8.00
CA VAL A 123 4.76 -1.68 7.97
C VAL A 123 5.06 -3.18 7.80
N ASN A 124 4.17 -4.05 8.29
CA ASN A 124 4.31 -5.51 8.13
C ASN A 124 4.33 -5.91 6.67
N HIS A 125 3.49 -5.28 5.85
CA HIS A 125 3.38 -5.54 4.43
C HIS A 125 4.69 -5.22 3.71
N HIS A 126 5.37 -4.14 4.10
CA HIS A 126 6.65 -3.72 3.54
C HIS A 126 7.87 -4.41 4.15
N SER A 127 7.72 -5.20 5.21
CA SER A 127 8.87 -5.73 5.98
C SER A 127 9.59 -6.91 5.33
N SER A 128 9.09 -7.48 4.22
CA SER A 128 9.79 -8.50 3.45
C SER A 128 10.95 -7.90 2.66
N GLN A 129 12.10 -8.58 2.65
CA GLN A 129 13.25 -8.25 1.80
C GLN A 129 13.22 -9.01 0.46
N HIS A 130 12.20 -9.84 0.26
CA HIS A 130 11.91 -10.58 -0.97
C HIS A 130 10.56 -10.13 -1.52
N TYR A 131 10.42 -10.12 -2.83
CA TYR A 131 9.21 -9.66 -3.48
C TYR A 131 8.69 -10.72 -4.45
N ASN A 132 7.59 -11.35 -4.09
CA ASN A 132 6.95 -12.43 -4.82
C ASN A 132 5.47 -12.54 -4.41
N LEU A 133 4.70 -13.40 -5.06
CA LEU A 133 3.26 -13.51 -4.79
C LEU A 133 2.91 -13.82 -3.32
N SER A 134 3.81 -14.45 -2.55
CA SER A 134 3.56 -14.66 -1.13
C SER A 134 3.59 -13.36 -0.32
N THR A 135 4.32 -12.35 -0.80
CA THR A 135 4.39 -11.03 -0.16
C THR A 135 3.01 -10.35 -0.11
N ALA A 136 2.14 -10.61 -1.09
CA ALA A 136 0.75 -10.12 -1.09
C ALA A 136 -0.03 -10.59 0.16
N LEU A 137 0.31 -11.75 0.70
CA LEU A 137 -0.34 -12.32 1.90
C LEU A 137 0.20 -11.74 3.20
N ARG A 138 1.23 -10.90 3.16
CA ARG A 138 1.83 -10.25 4.33
C ARG A 138 0.95 -9.12 4.85
N GLN A 139 -0.24 -9.49 5.34
CA GLN A 139 -1.29 -8.58 5.75
C GLN A 139 -1.25 -8.25 7.25
N SER A 140 -1.75 -7.06 7.62
CA SER A 140 -1.76 -6.60 9.01
C SER A 140 -2.80 -7.31 9.87
N TRP A 141 -2.45 -7.58 11.14
CA TRP A 141 -3.38 -8.03 12.18
C TRP A 141 -4.04 -6.87 12.94
N THR A 142 -3.49 -5.67 12.80
CA THR A 142 -3.88 -4.48 13.56
C THR A 142 -4.68 -3.45 12.76
N GLY A 143 -5.22 -3.86 11.60
CA GLY A 143 -5.98 -2.97 10.70
C GLY A 143 -7.19 -2.32 11.38
N PHE A 144 -7.88 -3.04 12.30
CA PHE A 144 -8.96 -2.49 13.09
C PHE A 144 -8.47 -1.42 14.08
N ILE A 145 -7.34 -1.65 14.76
CA ILE A 145 -6.72 -0.68 15.68
C ILE A 145 -6.27 0.57 14.91
N ALA A 146 -5.73 0.38 13.72
CA ALA A 146 -5.35 1.48 12.84
C ALA A 146 -6.54 2.23 12.23
N LEU A 147 -7.78 1.74 12.39
CA LEU A 147 -9.00 2.38 11.89
C LEU A 147 -9.04 2.51 10.35
N GLY A 148 -8.36 1.63 9.62
CA GLY A 148 -8.29 1.67 8.16
C GLY A 148 -9.66 1.58 7.46
N PHE A 149 -10.63 0.91 8.08
CA PHE A 149 -12.00 0.78 7.57
C PHE A 149 -12.75 2.13 7.47
N LEU A 150 -12.32 3.16 8.21
CA LEU A 150 -12.95 4.49 8.19
C LEU A 150 -12.89 5.13 6.80
N PHE A 151 -11.88 4.83 6.01
CA PHE A 151 -11.71 5.40 4.67
C PHE A 151 -12.80 4.97 3.68
N ARG A 152 -13.52 3.88 3.96
CA ARG A 152 -14.68 3.43 3.17
C ARG A 152 -16.03 3.97 3.65
N LEU A 153 -16.11 4.52 4.85
CA LEU A 153 -17.36 5.07 5.39
C LEU A 153 -17.95 6.20 4.54
N PRO A 154 -17.17 7.09 3.89
CA PRO A 154 -17.72 8.10 2.98
C PRO A 154 -18.54 7.52 1.82
N LEU A 155 -18.20 6.32 1.30
CA LEU A 155 -18.99 5.67 0.26
C LEU A 155 -20.36 5.25 0.78
N MET A 156 -20.42 4.76 2.02
CA MET A 156 -21.68 4.38 2.70
C MET A 156 -22.52 5.59 2.99
N LEU A 157 -21.91 6.69 3.42
CA LEU A 157 -22.59 7.96 3.62
C LEU A 157 -23.12 8.55 2.29
N ALA A 158 -22.39 8.40 1.19
CA ALA A 158 -22.84 8.79 -0.15
C ALA A 158 -24.06 7.97 -0.62
N GLY A 159 -24.24 6.73 -0.10
CA GLY A 159 -25.42 5.92 -0.37
C GLY A 159 -25.15 4.53 -0.95
N PHE A 160 -23.90 4.13 -1.11
CA PHE A 160 -23.56 2.75 -1.49
C PHE A 160 -23.81 1.81 -0.30
N HIS A 161 -24.52 0.72 -0.55
CA HIS A 161 -24.80 -0.25 0.49
C HIS A 161 -23.50 -0.93 0.97
N PRO A 162 -23.31 -1.15 2.30
CA PRO A 162 -22.09 -1.80 2.83
C PRO A 162 -21.71 -3.11 2.13
N ALA A 163 -22.72 -3.95 1.78
CA ALA A 163 -22.45 -5.18 1.04
C ALA A 163 -21.80 -4.94 -0.32
N MET A 164 -22.22 -3.89 -1.06
CA MET A 164 -21.58 -3.50 -2.34
C MET A 164 -20.14 -3.05 -2.11
N VAL A 165 -19.91 -2.17 -1.12
CA VAL A 165 -18.59 -1.63 -0.80
C VAL A 165 -17.62 -2.74 -0.39
N PHE A 166 -18.05 -3.68 0.46
CA PHE A 166 -17.20 -4.80 0.86
C PHE A 166 -16.89 -5.76 -0.29
N PHE A 167 -17.88 -6.01 -1.15
CA PHE A 167 -17.69 -6.86 -2.32
C PHE A 167 -16.67 -6.26 -3.30
N VAL A 168 -16.81 -4.98 -3.68
CA VAL A 168 -15.86 -4.33 -4.59
C VAL A 168 -14.48 -4.16 -3.94
N GLY A 169 -14.43 -3.92 -2.63
CA GLY A 169 -13.17 -3.92 -1.88
C GLY A 169 -12.45 -5.27 -1.92
N GLY A 170 -13.19 -6.37 -1.91
CA GLY A 170 -12.63 -7.71 -2.11
C GLY A 170 -12.10 -7.91 -3.54
N LEU A 171 -12.79 -7.42 -4.57
CA LEU A 171 -12.30 -7.44 -5.95
C LEU A 171 -11.01 -6.62 -6.11
N ASN A 172 -10.93 -5.47 -5.45
CA ASN A 172 -9.74 -4.62 -5.42
C ASN A 172 -8.54 -5.38 -4.81
N LEU A 173 -8.73 -6.09 -3.70
CA LEU A 173 -7.68 -6.93 -3.09
C LEU A 173 -7.26 -8.10 -3.98
N ILE A 174 -8.19 -8.71 -4.72
CA ILE A 174 -7.86 -9.78 -5.70
C ILE A 174 -6.96 -9.22 -6.80
N TYR A 175 -7.28 -8.02 -7.31
CA TYR A 175 -6.42 -7.37 -8.29
C TYR A 175 -5.02 -7.13 -7.73
N GLN A 176 -4.91 -6.64 -6.51
CA GLN A 176 -3.62 -6.33 -5.88
C GLN A 176 -2.75 -7.56 -5.62
N PHE A 177 -3.32 -8.76 -5.56
CA PHE A 177 -2.53 -9.98 -5.33
C PHE A 177 -1.48 -10.21 -6.42
N TRP A 178 -1.89 -10.20 -7.69
CA TRP A 178 -1.02 -10.59 -8.81
C TRP A 178 0.06 -9.55 -9.15
N ILE A 179 -0.06 -8.32 -8.69
CA ILE A 179 0.97 -7.31 -8.92
C ILE A 179 2.20 -7.47 -8.01
N HIS A 180 2.14 -8.35 -7.01
CA HIS A 180 3.26 -8.66 -6.11
C HIS A 180 4.19 -9.72 -6.71
N THR A 181 4.83 -9.43 -7.84
CA THR A 181 5.75 -10.38 -8.47
C THR A 181 6.89 -9.69 -9.20
N GLU A 182 8.04 -10.34 -9.23
CA GLU A 182 9.16 -9.99 -10.11
C GLU A 182 9.21 -10.87 -11.38
N ALA A 183 8.32 -11.87 -11.50
CA ALA A 183 8.26 -12.72 -12.69
C ALA A 183 7.72 -11.97 -13.93
N ILE A 184 6.95 -10.91 -13.72
CA ILE A 184 6.40 -10.05 -14.77
C ILE A 184 7.13 -8.71 -14.73
N GLN A 185 7.79 -8.34 -15.84
CA GLN A 185 8.58 -7.11 -15.91
C GLN A 185 7.69 -5.89 -16.12
N ARG A 186 7.27 -5.65 -17.35
CA ARG A 186 6.45 -4.50 -17.73
C ARG A 186 5.34 -4.89 -18.68
N PHE A 187 4.26 -4.15 -18.61
CA PHE A 187 3.16 -4.21 -19.55
C PHE A 187 3.31 -3.14 -20.65
N PRO A 188 2.52 -3.24 -21.74
CA PRO A 188 2.50 -2.19 -22.75
C PRO A 188 2.16 -0.81 -22.15
N PRO A 189 2.76 0.30 -22.68
CA PRO A 189 2.63 1.63 -22.10
C PRO A 189 1.19 2.12 -21.90
N TRP A 190 0.28 1.76 -22.82
CA TRP A 190 -1.14 2.15 -22.71
C TRP A 190 -1.83 1.51 -21.49
N PHE A 191 -1.44 0.27 -21.12
CA PHE A 191 -1.96 -0.41 -19.94
C PHE A 191 -1.36 0.20 -18.66
N GLU A 192 -0.04 0.40 -18.62
CA GLU A 192 0.66 1.05 -17.50
C GLU A 192 0.32 2.54 -17.32
N ALA A 193 -0.28 3.17 -18.34
CA ALA A 193 -0.78 4.54 -18.19
C ALA A 193 -1.97 4.63 -17.23
N VAL A 194 -2.79 3.58 -17.16
CA VAL A 194 -4.07 3.54 -16.42
C VAL A 194 -4.02 2.58 -15.24
N MET A 195 -3.46 1.39 -15.44
CA MET A 195 -3.51 0.29 -14.47
C MET A 195 -2.25 0.24 -13.62
N ASN A 196 -2.41 -0.10 -12.34
CA ASN A 196 -1.28 -0.47 -11.50
C ASN A 196 -0.75 -1.85 -11.92
N THR A 197 0.57 -1.98 -12.06
CA THR A 197 1.24 -3.19 -12.58
C THR A 197 2.34 -3.65 -11.63
N PRO A 198 2.92 -4.86 -11.82
CA PRO A 198 4.05 -5.28 -11.02
C PRO A 198 5.21 -4.26 -11.01
N SER A 199 5.52 -3.61 -12.15
CA SER A 199 6.61 -2.61 -12.19
C SER A 199 6.31 -1.39 -11.31
N HIS A 200 5.06 -0.94 -11.29
CA HIS A 200 4.65 0.16 -10.41
C HIS A 200 4.66 -0.22 -8.93
N HIS A 201 4.24 -1.45 -8.62
CA HIS A 201 4.12 -1.90 -7.25
C HIS A 201 5.46 -2.34 -6.66
N ARG A 202 6.43 -2.78 -7.49
CA ARG A 202 7.83 -2.94 -7.07
C ARG A 202 8.42 -1.61 -6.59
N VAL A 203 8.19 -0.52 -7.32
CA VAL A 203 8.60 0.83 -6.89
C VAL A 203 7.97 1.20 -5.55
N HIS A 204 6.68 0.86 -5.35
CA HIS A 204 5.99 1.11 -4.09
C HIS A 204 6.66 0.39 -2.90
N HIS A 205 7.10 -0.84 -3.08
CA HIS A 205 7.77 -1.64 -2.05
C HIS A 205 9.26 -1.34 -1.89
N ALA A 206 9.80 -0.39 -2.66
CA ALA A 206 11.22 -0.10 -2.66
C ALA A 206 11.67 0.80 -1.50
N THR A 207 12.87 0.54 -0.99
CA THR A 207 13.55 1.38 0.01
C THR A 207 14.56 2.35 -0.59
N ASN A 208 14.77 2.33 -1.91
CA ASN A 208 15.62 3.28 -2.59
C ASN A 208 15.12 4.71 -2.37
N PRO A 209 15.97 5.70 -2.08
CA PRO A 209 15.54 7.08 -1.81
C PRO A 209 14.64 7.67 -2.90
N ARG A 210 14.92 7.37 -4.17
CA ARG A 210 14.10 7.78 -5.33
C ARG A 210 12.66 7.29 -5.24
N TYR A 211 12.44 6.08 -4.71
CA TYR A 211 11.17 5.35 -4.76
C TYR A 211 10.38 5.43 -3.47
N LEU A 212 10.98 5.87 -2.36
CA LEU A 212 10.30 5.97 -1.07
C LEU A 212 8.99 6.76 -1.18
N ASP A 213 7.93 6.21 -0.63
CA ASP A 213 6.60 6.82 -0.58
C ASP A 213 6.09 7.25 -1.96
N ARG A 214 6.08 6.30 -2.92
CA ARG A 214 5.56 6.46 -4.29
C ARG A 214 4.59 5.34 -4.65
N ASN A 215 3.78 5.57 -5.68
CA ASN A 215 2.89 4.59 -6.32
C ASN A 215 1.93 3.89 -5.34
N TYR A 216 1.02 4.65 -4.71
CA TYR A 216 0.09 4.14 -3.70
C TYR A 216 -1.17 3.45 -4.26
N ALA A 217 -1.36 3.44 -5.58
CA ALA A 217 -2.58 2.92 -6.20
C ALA A 217 -2.83 1.44 -5.87
N GLY A 218 -4.12 1.08 -5.73
CA GLY A 218 -4.56 -0.32 -5.71
C GLY A 218 -4.68 -0.88 -7.11
N VAL A 219 -5.66 -0.42 -7.88
CA VAL A 219 -5.97 -0.88 -9.24
C VAL A 219 -5.56 0.16 -10.29
N PHE A 220 -5.93 1.43 -10.10
CA PHE A 220 -5.72 2.48 -11.10
C PHE A 220 -4.56 3.41 -10.73
N ILE A 221 -3.43 3.30 -11.44
CA ILE A 221 -2.25 4.16 -11.26
C ILE A 221 -2.53 5.64 -11.60
N ILE A 222 -3.68 5.91 -12.20
CA ILE A 222 -4.11 7.28 -12.53
C ILE A 222 -4.17 8.17 -11.30
N TRP A 223 -4.48 7.64 -10.12
CA TRP A 223 -4.49 8.42 -8.87
C TRP A 223 -3.09 8.96 -8.54
N ASP A 224 -2.07 8.12 -8.65
CA ASP A 224 -0.69 8.56 -8.44
C ASP A 224 -0.25 9.62 -9.45
N ARG A 225 -0.67 9.48 -10.70
CA ARG A 225 -0.40 10.47 -11.74
C ARG A 225 -1.12 11.80 -11.45
N MET A 226 -2.39 11.75 -11.06
CA MET A 226 -3.19 12.94 -10.75
C MET A 226 -2.66 13.70 -9.51
N PHE A 227 -2.18 12.98 -8.50
CA PHE A 227 -1.73 13.58 -7.24
C PHE A 227 -0.20 13.70 -7.11
N GLY A 228 0.56 13.47 -8.20
CA GLY A 228 2.01 13.69 -8.27
C GLY A 228 2.83 12.70 -7.44
N THR A 229 2.29 11.52 -7.16
CA THR A 229 2.98 10.46 -6.40
C THR A 229 3.50 9.33 -7.29
N PHE A 230 3.33 9.42 -8.60
CA PHE A 230 3.83 8.44 -9.56
C PHE A 230 5.35 8.56 -9.75
N THR A 231 6.02 7.41 -9.77
CA THR A 231 7.44 7.27 -10.15
C THR A 231 7.60 5.97 -10.95
N PRO A 232 8.18 6.02 -12.15
CA PRO A 232 8.45 4.79 -12.91
C PRO A 232 9.63 4.02 -12.32
N GLU A 233 9.61 2.71 -12.47
CA GLU A 233 10.79 1.86 -12.28
C GLU A 233 11.81 2.17 -13.38
N VAL A 234 13.10 2.29 -13.02
CA VAL A 234 14.19 2.49 -13.99
C VAL A 234 15.26 1.43 -13.81
N GLU A 235 15.88 1.01 -14.92
CA GLU A 235 16.88 -0.06 -14.95
C GLU A 235 18.16 0.31 -14.24
N GLU A 236 18.52 1.60 -14.26
CA GLU A 236 19.75 2.12 -13.66
C GLU A 236 19.71 2.09 -12.12
N GLU A 237 18.55 1.90 -11.52
CA GLU A 237 18.40 1.85 -10.06
C GLU A 237 17.62 0.59 -9.63
N PRO A 238 18.32 -0.54 -9.50
CA PRO A 238 17.72 -1.80 -9.05
C PRO A 238 16.98 -1.66 -7.71
N ILE A 239 15.81 -2.26 -7.63
CA ILE A 239 14.94 -2.13 -6.46
C ILE A 239 15.51 -2.89 -5.27
N ARG A 240 15.46 -2.26 -4.10
CA ARG A 240 15.79 -2.85 -2.80
C ARG A 240 14.53 -2.89 -1.96
N TYR A 241 14.15 -4.07 -1.52
CA TYR A 241 12.92 -4.29 -0.74
C TYR A 241 13.15 -4.24 0.77
N GLY A 242 12.05 -4.20 1.51
CA GLY A 242 12.00 -4.14 2.95
C GLY A 242 11.57 -2.77 3.48
N ILE A 243 12.03 -2.44 4.67
CA ILE A 243 11.83 -1.13 5.30
C ILE A 243 13.18 -0.43 5.47
N VAL A 244 13.20 0.89 5.58
CA VAL A 244 14.45 1.69 5.65
C VAL A 244 15.37 1.18 6.76
N LYS A 245 14.84 0.87 7.94
CA LYS A 245 15.54 0.18 9.00
C LYS A 245 15.01 -1.25 9.08
N GLN A 246 15.74 -2.18 8.49
CA GLN A 246 15.33 -3.59 8.42
C GLN A 246 15.03 -4.17 9.81
N LEU A 247 13.96 -4.97 9.89
CA LEU A 247 13.50 -5.55 11.16
C LEU A 247 14.48 -6.59 11.73
N GLY A 248 15.15 -7.33 10.84
CA GLY A 248 16.15 -8.36 11.21
C GLY A 248 15.57 -9.55 11.97
N SER A 249 14.25 -9.79 11.88
CA SER A 249 13.56 -10.82 12.63
C SER A 249 12.37 -11.40 11.87
N PHE A 250 12.18 -12.72 11.96
CA PHE A 250 10.98 -13.44 11.51
C PHE A 250 9.98 -13.70 12.64
N ASN A 251 10.18 -13.13 13.83
CA ASN A 251 9.21 -13.23 14.92
C ASN A 251 7.94 -12.48 14.54
N LEU A 252 6.84 -13.21 14.34
CA LEU A 252 5.58 -12.64 13.86
C LEU A 252 4.99 -11.61 14.82
N LEU A 253 4.96 -11.89 16.12
CA LEU A 253 4.43 -10.94 17.11
C LEU A 253 5.26 -9.66 17.16
N TRP A 254 6.60 -9.80 17.15
CA TRP A 254 7.46 -8.64 17.09
C TRP A 254 7.22 -7.84 15.80
N SER A 255 7.12 -8.50 14.65
CA SER A 255 6.85 -7.84 13.37
C SER A 255 5.52 -7.10 13.37
N VAL A 256 4.46 -7.66 13.98
CA VAL A 256 3.14 -7.01 14.10
C VAL A 256 3.17 -5.79 15.01
N PHE A 257 3.88 -5.87 16.13
CA PHE A 257 3.74 -4.88 17.21
C PHE A 257 4.94 -3.94 17.38
N HIS A 258 6.07 -4.16 16.68
CA HIS A 258 7.29 -3.35 16.90
C HIS A 258 7.08 -1.85 16.73
N GLU A 259 6.30 -1.44 15.72
CA GLU A 259 6.04 -0.02 15.46
C GLU A 259 5.03 0.56 16.46
N TRP A 260 4.04 -0.23 16.90
CA TRP A 260 3.14 0.15 17.99
C TRP A 260 3.90 0.36 19.31
N VAL A 261 4.83 -0.53 19.62
CA VAL A 261 5.74 -0.39 20.76
C VAL A 261 6.63 0.85 20.58
N GLY A 262 7.11 1.10 19.36
CA GLY A 262 7.84 2.30 19.00
C GLY A 262 7.06 3.58 19.29
N ILE A 263 5.80 3.64 18.82
CA ILE A 263 4.89 4.76 19.09
C ILE A 263 4.70 4.95 20.60
N ALA A 264 4.37 3.88 21.33
CA ALA A 264 4.13 3.96 22.77
C ALA A 264 5.35 4.48 23.52
N ARG A 265 6.56 3.99 23.18
CA ARG A 265 7.82 4.43 23.77
C ARG A 265 8.08 5.91 23.50
N ASP A 266 7.94 6.34 22.24
CA ASP A 266 8.21 7.71 21.83
C ASP A 266 7.21 8.69 22.46
N VAL A 267 5.92 8.35 22.50
CA VAL A 267 4.88 9.15 23.17
C VAL A 267 5.12 9.25 24.67
N TRP A 268 5.60 8.16 25.30
CA TRP A 268 5.91 8.16 26.73
C TRP A 268 7.08 9.11 27.06
N SER A 269 8.16 9.02 26.28
CA SER A 269 9.41 9.76 26.54
C SER A 269 9.42 11.21 26.02
N ALA A 270 8.54 11.55 25.06
CA ALA A 270 8.52 12.86 24.43
C ALA A 270 8.03 13.98 25.37
N PRO A 271 8.53 15.22 25.20
CA PRO A 271 7.95 16.40 25.83
C PRO A 271 6.46 16.52 25.50
N PHE A 272 5.65 16.98 26.45
CA PHE A 272 4.17 16.97 26.36
C PHE A 272 3.63 17.56 25.04
N GLY A 273 4.15 18.71 24.61
CA GLY A 273 3.72 19.39 23.38
C GLY A 273 4.02 18.62 22.07
N HIS A 274 4.86 17.58 22.10
CA HIS A 274 5.27 16.81 20.93
C HIS A 274 4.66 15.41 20.86
N LYS A 275 3.97 14.94 21.90
CA LYS A 275 3.46 13.56 22.01
C LYS A 275 2.57 13.15 20.85
N LEU A 276 1.62 13.99 20.46
CA LEU A 276 0.74 13.72 19.33
C LEU A 276 1.50 13.68 17.99
N GLY A 277 2.61 14.43 17.87
CA GLY A 277 3.46 14.39 16.68
C GLY A 277 3.99 12.97 16.38
N TYR A 278 4.35 12.21 17.42
CA TYR A 278 4.82 10.83 17.27
C TYR A 278 3.76 9.83 16.78
N MET A 279 2.49 10.21 16.78
CA MET A 279 1.38 9.40 16.24
C MET A 279 0.99 9.85 14.84
N TRP A 280 0.91 11.17 14.59
CA TRP A 280 0.25 11.75 13.42
C TRP A 280 1.21 12.34 12.38
N ARG A 281 2.49 12.52 12.70
CA ARG A 281 3.53 12.90 11.75
C ARG A 281 4.03 11.68 10.97
N PRO A 282 4.77 11.87 9.87
CA PRO A 282 5.30 10.76 9.07
C PRO A 282 6.18 9.80 9.88
N PRO A 283 6.27 8.52 9.50
CA PRO A 283 7.25 7.59 10.06
C PRO A 283 8.66 8.17 10.02
N GLY A 284 9.42 7.96 11.10
CA GLY A 284 10.76 8.51 11.24
C GLY A 284 10.81 9.96 11.79
N TRP A 285 9.69 10.67 11.84
CA TRP A 285 9.67 12.02 12.44
C TRP A 285 10.01 11.99 13.94
N THR A 286 10.83 12.96 14.37
CA THR A 286 11.10 13.27 15.77
C THR A 286 11.06 14.78 15.98
N HIS A 287 10.77 15.21 17.21
CA HIS A 287 10.69 16.63 17.55
C HIS A 287 12.06 17.34 17.52
N ASP A 288 13.14 16.58 17.62
CA ASP A 288 14.54 17.04 17.63
C ASP A 288 15.29 16.77 16.32
N GLY A 289 14.61 16.18 15.32
CA GLY A 289 15.22 15.83 14.02
C GLY A 289 16.24 14.70 14.09
N SER A 290 16.28 13.91 15.16
CA SER A 290 17.28 12.84 15.35
C SER A 290 17.07 11.60 14.46
N ARG A 291 15.92 11.52 13.77
CA ARG A 291 15.62 10.44 12.81
C ARG A 291 15.18 11.02 11.46
N ASP A 292 15.32 10.23 10.42
CA ASP A 292 14.94 10.62 9.08
C ASP A 292 13.53 10.15 8.70
N THR A 293 12.78 11.02 8.03
CA THR A 293 11.55 10.68 7.31
C THR A 293 11.88 10.30 5.86
N SER A 294 10.94 9.71 5.14
CA SER A 294 11.10 9.46 3.70
C SER A 294 11.40 10.74 2.90
N ASP A 295 10.86 11.88 3.32
CA ASP A 295 11.10 13.16 2.65
C ASP A 295 12.54 13.63 2.87
N THR A 296 13.04 13.62 4.12
CA THR A 296 14.43 14.03 4.41
C THR A 296 15.46 13.12 3.75
N ILE A 297 15.17 11.82 3.65
CA ILE A 297 16.01 10.86 2.91
C ILE A 297 16.04 11.21 1.42
N ARG A 298 14.88 11.52 0.83
CA ARG A 298 14.75 11.86 -0.59
C ARG A 298 15.41 13.20 -0.92
N GLU A 299 15.20 14.23 -0.10
CA GLU A 299 15.82 15.56 -0.25
C GLU A 299 17.35 15.43 -0.27
N ARG A 300 17.93 14.75 0.72
CA ARG A 300 19.38 14.49 0.77
C ARG A 300 19.89 13.72 -0.45
N TRP A 301 19.11 12.77 -0.94
CA TRP A 301 19.46 12.04 -2.16
C TRP A 301 19.44 12.96 -3.39
N GLN A 302 18.44 13.84 -3.53
CA GLN A 302 18.34 14.80 -4.64
C GLN A 302 19.50 15.81 -4.62
N GLU A 303 19.86 16.33 -3.48
CA GLU A 303 21.02 17.22 -3.30
C GLU A 303 22.32 16.53 -3.74
N ASN A 304 22.53 15.27 -3.34
CA ASN A 304 23.67 14.48 -3.75
C ASN A 304 23.72 14.21 -5.26
N GLN A 305 22.56 14.03 -5.92
CA GLN A 305 22.51 13.86 -7.39
C GLN A 305 22.83 15.19 -8.10
N ALA A 306 22.28 16.31 -7.63
CA ALA A 306 22.57 17.62 -8.18
C ALA A 306 24.07 17.97 -8.06
N TRP A 307 24.68 17.68 -6.89
CA TRP A 307 26.11 17.85 -6.70
C TRP A 307 26.94 17.04 -7.71
N LYS A 308 26.64 15.76 -7.89
CA LYS A 308 27.37 14.87 -8.83
C LYS A 308 27.25 15.38 -10.27
N SER A 309 26.08 15.85 -10.69
CA SER A 309 25.88 16.38 -12.04
C SER A 309 26.66 17.67 -12.27
N SER A 310 26.71 18.56 -11.27
CA SER A 310 27.48 19.81 -11.37
C SER A 310 28.99 19.59 -11.44
N THR A 311 29.50 18.62 -10.69
CA THR A 311 30.94 18.31 -10.71
C THR A 311 31.38 17.56 -11.98
N SER A 312 30.51 16.74 -12.56
CA SER A 312 30.80 16.06 -13.83
C SER A 312 30.79 17.02 -15.02
N SER A 313 29.94 18.04 -15.02
CA SER A 313 29.93 19.08 -16.07
C SER A 313 31.15 19.99 -16.00
N SER A 314 31.62 20.34 -14.80
CA SER A 314 32.81 21.17 -14.62
C SER A 314 34.13 20.47 -15.00
N SER A 315 34.17 19.15 -14.89
CA SER A 315 35.34 18.35 -15.31
C SER A 315 35.42 18.13 -16.83
N ALA A 316 34.28 18.30 -17.56
CA ALA A 316 34.23 18.20 -19.01
C ALA A 316 34.63 19.49 -19.73
N GLU A 317 34.62 20.64 -19.04
CA GLU A 317 35.00 21.96 -19.58
C GLU A 317 36.44 22.37 -19.29
N ALA A 318 37.32 21.48 -18.79
CA ALA A 318 38.74 21.81 -18.64
C ALA A 318 39.38 22.05 -20.04
N PRO A 319 39.92 23.25 -20.32
CA PRO A 319 40.52 23.54 -21.62
C PRO A 319 41.66 22.59 -21.93
N GLY A 320 41.66 22.05 -23.14
CA GLY A 320 42.66 21.12 -23.62
C GLY A 320 44.09 21.55 -23.28
N ALA A 321 44.85 20.65 -22.73
CA ALA A 321 46.29 20.84 -22.54
C ALA A 321 46.94 21.24 -23.87
N VAL A 322 47.55 22.42 -23.88
CA VAL A 322 48.40 22.89 -24.96
C VAL A 322 49.50 21.84 -25.18
N GLN A 323 49.51 21.21 -26.36
CA GLN A 323 50.61 20.38 -26.77
C GLN A 323 51.89 21.24 -26.85
N PRO A 324 53.03 20.82 -26.26
CA PRO A 324 54.30 21.51 -26.51
C PRO A 324 54.69 21.33 -27.98
N LEU A 325 55.00 22.45 -28.63
CA LEU A 325 55.64 22.49 -29.95
C LEU A 325 57.00 21.79 -29.79
N ALA A 326 57.21 20.75 -30.60
CA ALA A 326 58.51 20.14 -30.77
C ALA A 326 59.37 21.04 -31.65
N ASP A 327 60.52 21.49 -31.15
CA ASP A 327 61.66 22.01 -31.92
C ASP A 327 62.46 20.87 -32.59
#